data_709a55a7373021c4c15ca1e6f0988e07
#
_entry.id   709a55a7373021c4c15ca1e6f0988e07
#
_cell.length_a   1.000
_cell.length_b   1.000
_cell.length_c   1.000
_cell.angle_alpha   90.00
_cell.angle_beta   90.00
_cell.angle_gamma   90.00
#
_symmetry.space_group_name_H-M   'P 1'
#
loop_
_entity.id
_entity.type
_entity.pdbx_description
1 polymer ?
#
loop_
_entity_poly.entity_id
_entity_poly.type
_entity_poly.pdbx_seq_one_letter_code
_entity_poly.pdbx_strand_id
1 'polypeptide(L)'
;KYSINKNSRDIKSIIELGEFYYLNEEILEAKKTWNEGLNNHNNNKSFYRILLSTYEKYSLDKEIFNLVKKGRSKFDNSFLAQEMGNYFQRRKIFDLALDEYILTLLHSSGNGLSVSRKILMMSDDIDAKNIIEIKLLESSSKYPKILLPILANHYFKHNEYINSYNTYVEWANKGFFNAQKWLNYAKNLRKEKSFKLSIDAYQFALKQNLQSNQIGEALLGLAKTFEEQIHPIEDNNLIPYFYNDNIFFSDSFKLYSELSTENLKTSLAIYDSIVVSIPDSYLMAEAQFRLGEIQFKIIEDYDKAIELYHAS
;
A
#
# COMPACT_ATOMS: atom_id res chain seq x y z
N LYS A 1 -0.78 42.55 -19.74
CA LYS A 1 0.27 43.61 -19.51
C LYS A 1 -0.11 44.56 -18.37
N TYR A 2 -1.31 45.13 -18.35
CA TYR A 2 -1.75 46.09 -17.32
C TYR A 2 -1.67 45.54 -15.89
N SER A 3 -2.11 44.30 -15.65
CA SER A 3 -2.05 43.65 -14.34
C SER A 3 -0.62 43.36 -13.88
N ILE A 4 0.26 42.97 -14.80
CA ILE A 4 1.68 42.72 -14.51
C ILE A 4 2.44 44.03 -14.17
N ASN A 5 2.13 45.09 -14.88
CA ASN A 5 2.72 46.40 -14.59
C ASN A 5 2.28 46.97 -13.24
N LYS A 6 1.07 46.59 -12.77
CA LYS A 6 0.54 47.01 -11.48
C LYS A 6 1.02 46.15 -10.33
N ASN A 7 1.31 44.88 -10.58
CA ASN A 7 1.78 43.94 -9.57
C ASN A 7 2.78 42.93 -10.17
N SER A 8 4.05 43.30 -10.22
CA SER A 8 5.14 42.49 -10.76
C SER A 8 5.36 41.14 -10.02
N ARG A 9 4.66 40.93 -8.90
CA ARG A 9 4.67 39.68 -8.10
C ARG A 9 3.52 38.73 -8.43
N ASP A 10 2.64 39.08 -9.34
CA ASP A 10 1.53 38.23 -9.74
C ASP A 10 1.99 37.14 -10.71
N ILE A 11 2.36 36.00 -10.13
CA ILE A 11 2.82 34.80 -10.85
C ILE A 11 1.77 34.34 -11.86
N LYS A 12 0.50 34.35 -11.50
CA LYS A 12 -0.59 33.84 -12.34
C LYS A 12 -0.74 34.68 -13.60
N SER A 13 -0.74 36.00 -13.46
CA SER A 13 -0.85 36.91 -14.61
C SER A 13 0.33 36.79 -15.59
N ILE A 14 1.54 36.49 -15.10
CA ILE A 14 2.71 36.24 -15.98
C ILE A 14 2.51 34.97 -16.79
N ILE A 15 2.08 33.88 -16.15
CA ILE A 15 1.82 32.61 -16.82
C ILE A 15 0.70 32.77 -17.85
N GLU A 16 -0.42 33.37 -17.48
CA GLU A 16 -1.57 33.62 -18.36
C GLU A 16 -1.22 34.52 -19.55
N LEU A 17 -0.36 35.53 -19.36
CA LEU A 17 0.10 36.36 -20.47
C LEU A 17 0.94 35.54 -21.45
N GLY A 18 1.83 34.70 -20.97
CA GLY A 18 2.58 33.80 -21.83
C GLY A 18 1.69 32.82 -22.58
N GLU A 19 0.69 32.25 -21.89
CA GLU A 19 -0.32 31.38 -22.53
C GLU A 19 -1.13 32.14 -23.61
N PHE A 20 -1.51 33.40 -23.34
CA PHE A 20 -2.18 34.24 -24.33
C PHE A 20 -1.35 34.41 -25.59
N TYR A 21 -0.06 34.76 -25.47
CA TYR A 21 0.83 34.84 -26.62
C TYR A 21 0.97 33.51 -27.35
N TYR A 22 1.11 32.41 -26.59
CA TYR A 22 1.23 31.07 -27.19
C TYR A 22 -0.01 30.67 -28.03
N LEU A 23 -1.20 30.94 -27.50
CA LEU A 23 -2.47 30.66 -28.19
C LEU A 23 -2.72 31.56 -29.42
N ASN A 24 -2.09 32.74 -29.46
CA ASN A 24 -2.09 33.63 -30.62
C ASN A 24 -0.94 33.36 -31.62
N GLU A 25 -0.27 32.20 -31.47
CA GLU A 25 0.86 31.79 -32.31
C GLU A 25 2.12 32.67 -32.16
N GLU A 26 2.13 33.60 -31.21
CA GLU A 26 3.28 34.46 -30.87
C GLU A 26 4.28 33.71 -29.97
N ILE A 27 4.84 32.60 -30.49
CA ILE A 27 5.64 31.64 -29.70
C ILE A 27 6.88 32.27 -29.07
N LEU A 28 7.53 33.20 -29.76
CA LEU A 28 8.73 33.88 -29.25
C LEU A 28 8.40 34.78 -28.06
N GLU A 29 7.31 35.55 -28.12
CA GLU A 29 6.86 36.40 -27.03
C GLU A 29 6.36 35.59 -25.83
N ALA A 30 5.68 34.46 -26.06
CA ALA A 30 5.31 33.53 -25.02
C ALA A 30 6.54 33.05 -24.23
N LYS A 31 7.52 32.49 -24.94
CA LYS A 31 8.76 31.99 -24.32
C LYS A 31 9.54 33.10 -23.60
N LYS A 32 9.61 34.30 -24.19
CA LYS A 32 10.24 35.45 -23.56
C LYS A 32 9.54 35.83 -22.26
N THR A 33 8.20 35.94 -22.27
CA THR A 33 7.39 36.26 -21.08
C THR A 33 7.61 35.26 -19.96
N TRP A 34 7.57 33.96 -20.26
CA TRP A 34 7.80 32.91 -19.28
C TRP A 34 9.24 32.91 -18.75
N ASN A 35 10.25 33.15 -19.59
CA ASN A 35 11.63 33.24 -19.15
C ASN A 35 11.92 34.49 -18.29
N GLU A 36 11.36 35.64 -18.63
CA GLU A 36 11.44 36.85 -17.80
C GLU A 36 10.75 36.61 -16.43
N GLY A 37 9.59 36.00 -16.44
CA GLY A 37 8.90 35.55 -15.23
C GLY A 37 9.76 34.62 -14.37
N LEU A 38 10.40 33.62 -14.99
CA LEU A 38 11.27 32.69 -14.30
C LEU A 38 12.52 33.38 -13.70
N ASN A 39 13.07 34.36 -14.38
CA ASN A 39 14.23 35.14 -13.87
C ASN A 39 13.82 36.02 -12.69
N ASN A 40 12.67 36.67 -12.76
CA ASN A 40 12.15 37.54 -11.70
C ASN A 40 11.70 36.74 -10.47
N HIS A 41 11.24 35.49 -10.66
CA HIS A 41 10.74 34.59 -9.61
C HIS A 41 11.63 33.34 -9.40
N ASN A 42 12.92 33.46 -9.66
CA ASN A 42 13.85 32.34 -9.67
C ASN A 42 14.00 31.60 -8.33
N ASN A 43 13.60 32.22 -7.21
CA ASN A 43 13.58 31.62 -5.87
C ASN A 43 12.19 31.05 -5.47
N ASN A 44 11.20 31.14 -6.34
CA ASN A 44 9.83 30.75 -6.03
C ASN A 44 9.51 29.34 -6.58
N LYS A 45 9.55 28.33 -5.70
CA LYS A 45 9.26 26.94 -6.07
C LYS A 45 7.87 26.76 -6.72
N SER A 46 6.88 27.56 -6.32
CA SER A 46 5.53 27.50 -6.91
C SER A 46 5.51 27.96 -8.35
N PHE A 47 6.31 28.99 -8.71
CA PHE A 47 6.42 29.43 -10.10
C PHE A 47 6.94 28.33 -11.01
N TYR A 48 7.97 27.59 -10.59
CA TYR A 48 8.47 26.44 -11.36
C TYR A 48 7.43 25.35 -11.57
N ARG A 49 6.62 25.04 -10.53
CA ARG A 49 5.57 24.02 -10.66
C ARG A 49 4.45 24.44 -11.62
N ILE A 50 4.00 25.68 -11.52
CA ILE A 50 2.96 26.19 -12.41
C ILE A 50 3.47 26.24 -13.84
N LEU A 51 4.71 26.75 -14.05
CA LEU A 51 5.32 26.81 -15.38
C LEU A 51 5.56 25.42 -15.97
N LEU A 52 5.95 24.44 -15.16
CA LEU A 52 6.05 23.05 -15.58
C LEU A 52 4.71 22.52 -16.09
N SER A 53 3.63 22.72 -15.31
CA SER A 53 2.28 22.32 -15.73
C SER A 53 1.82 23.00 -17.02
N THR A 54 2.19 24.28 -17.20
CA THR A 54 1.92 25.02 -18.44
C THR A 54 2.68 24.42 -19.62
N TYR A 55 3.96 24.11 -19.44
CA TYR A 55 4.76 23.46 -20.51
C TYR A 55 4.26 22.05 -20.85
N GLU A 56 3.81 21.29 -19.84
CA GLU A 56 3.16 19.99 -20.06
C GLU A 56 1.86 20.11 -20.88
N LYS A 57 1.02 21.09 -20.57
CA LYS A 57 -0.25 21.38 -21.27
C LYS A 57 -0.01 21.61 -22.78
N TYR A 58 1.08 22.27 -23.12
CA TYR A 58 1.42 22.59 -24.52
C TYR A 58 2.48 21.66 -25.11
N SER A 59 2.85 20.57 -24.45
CA SER A 59 3.82 19.56 -24.92
C SER A 59 5.19 20.17 -25.26
N LEU A 60 5.65 21.15 -24.47
CA LEU A 60 6.92 21.84 -24.67
C LEU A 60 8.07 21.09 -23.98
N ASP A 61 8.40 19.90 -24.48
CA ASP A 61 9.33 18.97 -23.81
C ASP A 61 10.73 19.56 -23.56
N LYS A 62 11.27 20.31 -24.53
CA LYS A 62 12.59 20.96 -24.34
C LYS A 62 12.59 21.98 -23.20
N GLU A 63 11.51 22.74 -23.08
CA GLU A 63 11.31 23.73 -22.03
C GLU A 63 11.15 23.06 -20.67
N ILE A 64 10.44 21.92 -20.61
CA ILE A 64 10.29 21.10 -19.40
C ILE A 64 11.68 20.68 -18.87
N PHE A 65 12.50 20.03 -19.71
CA PHE A 65 13.82 19.56 -19.27
C PHE A 65 14.75 20.71 -18.86
N ASN A 66 14.71 21.83 -19.56
CA ASN A 66 15.49 23.02 -19.20
C ASN A 66 15.03 23.61 -17.85
N LEU A 67 13.73 23.70 -17.63
CA LEU A 67 13.14 24.18 -16.39
C LEU A 67 13.54 23.29 -15.20
N VAL A 68 13.42 21.98 -15.35
CA VAL A 68 13.80 21.00 -14.32
C VAL A 68 15.30 21.10 -14.01
N LYS A 69 16.15 21.16 -15.04
CA LYS A 69 17.61 21.33 -14.85
C LYS A 69 17.94 22.61 -14.07
N LYS A 70 17.33 23.75 -14.44
CA LYS A 70 17.49 25.03 -13.72
C LYS A 70 16.98 24.92 -12.28
N GLY A 71 15.81 24.32 -12.07
CA GLY A 71 15.23 24.14 -10.75
C GLY A 71 16.09 23.26 -9.84
N ARG A 72 16.60 22.14 -10.34
CA ARG A 72 17.48 21.23 -9.58
C ARG A 72 18.80 21.87 -9.21
N SER A 73 19.41 22.62 -10.12
CA SER A 73 20.66 23.37 -9.81
C SER A 73 20.43 24.49 -8.78
N LYS A 74 19.21 25.01 -8.67
CA LYS A 74 18.87 26.12 -7.80
C LYS A 74 18.42 25.68 -6.39
N PHE A 75 17.65 24.62 -6.28
CA PHE A 75 17.06 24.19 -5.03
C PHE A 75 17.72 22.92 -4.48
N ASP A 76 17.45 21.78 -5.11
CA ASP A 76 18.01 20.47 -4.77
C ASP A 76 17.79 19.48 -5.92
N ASN A 77 18.54 18.37 -5.92
CA ASN A 77 18.49 17.37 -7.00
C ASN A 77 17.13 16.67 -7.14
N SER A 78 16.31 16.65 -6.07
CA SER A 78 14.98 16.02 -6.07
C SER A 78 13.85 16.99 -6.42
N PHE A 79 14.18 18.26 -6.65
CA PHE A 79 13.18 19.27 -6.99
C PHE A 79 12.45 18.89 -8.28
N LEU A 80 11.13 18.93 -8.26
CA LEU A 80 10.22 18.51 -9.33
C LEU A 80 10.28 17.01 -9.67
N ALA A 81 10.90 16.18 -8.84
CA ALA A 81 11.00 14.75 -9.13
C ALA A 81 9.61 14.07 -9.19
N GLN A 82 8.71 14.37 -8.27
CA GLN A 82 7.36 13.80 -8.30
C GLN A 82 6.57 14.22 -9.55
N GLU A 83 6.70 15.48 -9.93
CA GLU A 83 6.08 16.04 -11.14
C GLU A 83 6.63 15.35 -12.39
N MET A 84 7.96 15.17 -12.47
CA MET A 84 8.62 14.46 -13.58
C MET A 84 8.26 12.97 -13.61
N GLY A 85 8.15 12.32 -12.47
CA GLY A 85 7.63 10.95 -12.39
C GLY A 85 6.22 10.83 -12.99
N ASN A 86 5.33 11.77 -12.67
CA ASN A 86 3.99 11.83 -13.26
C ASN A 86 4.03 12.10 -14.77
N TYR A 87 4.93 12.98 -15.22
CA TYR A 87 5.14 13.31 -16.62
C TYR A 87 5.54 12.08 -17.43
N PHE A 88 6.56 11.34 -16.97
CA PHE A 88 7.02 10.13 -17.63
C PHE A 88 5.99 8.98 -17.57
N GLN A 89 5.31 8.82 -16.42
CA GLN A 89 4.25 7.81 -16.29
C GLN A 89 3.12 8.00 -17.31
N ARG A 90 2.63 9.24 -17.49
CA ARG A 90 1.60 9.54 -18.49
C ARG A 90 2.03 9.23 -19.94
N ARG A 91 3.33 9.26 -20.20
CA ARG A 91 3.92 8.90 -21.50
C ARG A 91 4.35 7.44 -21.59
N LYS A 92 4.07 6.64 -20.57
CA LYS A 92 4.47 5.24 -20.47
C LYS A 92 5.99 5.01 -20.53
N ILE A 93 6.78 6.02 -20.14
CA ILE A 93 8.24 5.90 -20.00
C ILE A 93 8.54 5.45 -18.56
N PHE A 94 8.21 4.20 -18.27
CA PHE A 94 8.13 3.68 -16.90
C PHE A 94 9.48 3.66 -16.18
N ASP A 95 10.56 3.40 -16.89
CA ASP A 95 11.92 3.40 -16.33
C ASP A 95 12.29 4.76 -15.74
N LEU A 96 12.12 5.85 -16.52
CA LEU A 96 12.38 7.20 -16.04
C LEU A 96 11.36 7.66 -14.98
N ALA A 97 10.10 7.24 -15.12
CA ALA A 97 9.09 7.53 -14.10
C ALA A 97 9.49 6.96 -12.74
N LEU A 98 9.99 5.73 -12.72
CA LEU A 98 10.39 5.05 -11.49
C LEU A 98 11.65 5.68 -10.88
N ASP A 99 12.62 6.10 -11.68
CA ASP A 99 13.80 6.84 -11.19
C ASP A 99 13.40 8.12 -10.45
N GLU A 100 12.49 8.87 -11.01
CA GLU A 100 11.99 10.11 -10.43
C GLU A 100 11.16 9.84 -9.16
N TYR A 101 10.36 8.78 -9.14
CA TYR A 101 9.61 8.39 -7.95
C TYR A 101 10.54 7.90 -6.83
N ILE A 102 11.56 7.11 -7.14
CA ILE A 102 12.58 6.69 -6.16
C ILE A 102 13.29 7.92 -5.62
N LEU A 103 13.70 8.87 -6.47
CA LEU A 103 14.32 10.11 -6.04
C LEU A 103 13.41 10.90 -5.09
N THR A 104 12.11 10.95 -5.38
CA THR A 104 11.12 11.57 -4.48
C THR A 104 11.05 10.86 -3.14
N LEU A 105 11.00 9.52 -3.13
CA LEU A 105 10.93 8.72 -1.89
C LEU A 105 12.14 8.92 -0.99
N LEU A 106 13.32 9.11 -1.58
CA LEU A 106 14.56 9.28 -0.84
C LEU A 106 14.70 10.66 -0.17
N HIS A 107 14.07 11.69 -0.74
CA HIS A 107 14.27 13.08 -0.30
C HIS A 107 13.03 13.74 0.31
N SER A 108 11.84 13.12 0.19
CA SER A 108 10.58 13.70 0.68
C SER A 108 10.14 13.07 1.99
N SER A 109 10.08 13.86 3.05
CA SER A 109 9.62 13.39 4.37
C SER A 109 8.09 13.19 4.49
N GLY A 110 7.29 13.68 3.54
CA GLY A 110 5.82 13.68 3.65
C GLY A 110 5.06 12.87 2.58
N ASN A 111 5.62 12.69 1.39
CA ASN A 111 4.90 12.14 0.24
C ASN A 111 5.11 10.63 -0.01
N GLY A 112 5.83 9.93 0.86
CA GLY A 112 6.25 8.55 0.65
C GLY A 112 5.11 7.58 0.35
N LEU A 113 3.99 7.65 1.10
CA LEU A 113 2.83 6.79 0.87
C LEU A 113 2.15 7.04 -0.49
N SER A 114 2.01 8.30 -0.87
CA SER A 114 1.40 8.68 -2.15
C SER A 114 2.22 8.17 -3.33
N VAL A 115 3.54 8.36 -3.28
CA VAL A 115 4.45 7.91 -4.35
C VAL A 115 4.54 6.38 -4.41
N SER A 116 4.62 5.69 -3.27
CA SER A 116 4.58 4.23 -3.22
C SER A 116 3.31 3.67 -3.86
N ARG A 117 2.14 4.27 -3.58
CA ARG A 117 0.88 3.89 -4.24
C ARG A 117 0.93 4.09 -5.75
N LYS A 118 1.52 5.19 -6.25
CA LYS A 118 1.67 5.43 -7.69
C LYS A 118 2.53 4.37 -8.36
N ILE A 119 3.65 3.98 -7.75
CA ILE A 119 4.49 2.89 -8.24
C ILE A 119 3.69 1.60 -8.33
N LEU A 120 2.93 1.25 -7.29
CA LEU A 120 2.10 0.06 -7.28
C LEU A 120 0.94 0.12 -8.29
N MET A 121 0.31 1.29 -8.49
CA MET A 121 -0.72 1.47 -9.52
C MET A 121 -0.13 1.39 -10.92
N MET A 122 1.08 1.93 -11.13
CA MET A 122 1.77 1.85 -12.42
C MET A 122 2.04 0.39 -12.83
N SER A 123 2.25 -0.52 -11.85
CA SER A 123 2.47 -1.95 -12.11
C SER A 123 1.24 -2.72 -12.63
N ASP A 124 0.08 -2.06 -12.77
CA ASP A 124 -1.08 -2.64 -13.46
C ASP A 124 -0.90 -2.66 -14.99
N ASP A 125 -0.01 -1.79 -15.51
CA ASP A 125 0.40 -1.85 -16.91
C ASP A 125 1.40 -3.00 -17.07
N ILE A 126 1.14 -3.88 -18.05
CA ILE A 126 1.93 -5.10 -18.25
C ILE A 126 3.39 -4.79 -18.60
N ASP A 127 3.61 -3.68 -19.32
CA ASP A 127 4.94 -3.25 -19.72
C ASP A 127 5.72 -2.67 -18.53
N ALA A 128 5.01 -2.11 -17.54
CA ALA A 128 5.62 -1.53 -16.36
C ALA A 128 5.97 -2.57 -15.29
N LYS A 129 5.22 -3.67 -15.19
CA LYS A 129 5.38 -4.67 -14.11
C LYS A 129 6.83 -5.13 -13.97
N ASN A 130 7.43 -5.64 -15.04
CA ASN A 130 8.77 -6.17 -15.03
C ASN A 130 9.85 -5.09 -14.82
N ILE A 131 9.64 -3.90 -15.40
CA ILE A 131 10.55 -2.75 -15.21
C ILE A 131 10.59 -2.36 -13.73
N ILE A 132 9.43 -2.30 -13.07
CA ILE A 132 9.31 -1.93 -11.67
C ILE A 132 9.99 -2.97 -10.78
N GLU A 133 9.75 -4.25 -11.03
CA GLU A 133 10.35 -5.34 -10.27
C GLU A 133 11.88 -5.28 -10.33
N ILE A 134 12.46 -5.28 -11.53
CA ILE A 134 13.91 -5.25 -11.74
C ILE A 134 14.52 -4.03 -11.05
N LYS A 135 13.97 -2.87 -11.29
CA LYS A 135 14.53 -1.61 -10.78
C LYS A 135 14.40 -1.46 -9.26
N LEU A 136 13.28 -1.92 -8.68
CA LEU A 136 13.13 -1.96 -7.23
C LEU A 136 14.10 -2.97 -6.60
N LEU A 137 14.30 -4.13 -7.23
CA LEU A 137 15.24 -5.15 -6.76
C LEU A 137 16.69 -4.60 -6.75
N GLU A 138 17.14 -3.99 -7.84
CA GLU A 138 18.45 -3.37 -7.95
C GLU A 138 18.65 -2.24 -6.92
N SER A 139 17.68 -1.35 -6.81
CA SER A 139 17.75 -0.18 -5.94
C SER A 139 17.58 -0.51 -4.47
N SER A 140 16.89 -1.61 -4.13
CA SER A 140 16.65 -2.04 -2.76
C SER A 140 17.92 -2.43 -2.01
N SER A 141 18.96 -2.88 -2.71
CA SER A 141 20.27 -3.15 -2.12
C SER A 141 20.88 -1.90 -1.49
N LYS A 142 20.70 -0.75 -2.13
CA LYS A 142 21.22 0.55 -1.67
C LYS A 142 20.31 1.24 -0.66
N TYR A 143 18.99 1.10 -0.82
CA TYR A 143 17.98 1.77 0.00
C TYR A 143 16.94 0.80 0.59
N PRO A 144 17.39 -0.24 1.34
CA PRO A 144 16.52 -1.33 1.77
C PRO A 144 15.35 -0.87 2.66
N LYS A 145 15.59 0.11 3.54
CA LYS A 145 14.57 0.63 4.46
C LYS A 145 13.30 1.11 3.74
N ILE A 146 13.49 1.76 2.59
CA ILE A 146 12.40 2.43 1.85
C ILE A 146 11.85 1.51 0.76
N LEU A 147 12.71 0.82 0.03
CA LEU A 147 12.32 0.14 -1.21
C LEU A 147 11.92 -1.32 -1.02
N LEU A 148 12.46 -2.05 -0.04
CA LEU A 148 12.03 -3.43 0.21
C LEU A 148 10.54 -3.56 0.54
N PRO A 149 9.92 -2.69 1.37
CA PRO A 149 8.47 -2.75 1.58
C PRO A 149 7.65 -2.47 0.31
N ILE A 150 8.15 -1.65 -0.59
CA ILE A 150 7.48 -1.36 -1.87
C ILE A 150 7.59 -2.57 -2.80
N LEU A 151 8.77 -3.19 -2.89
CA LEU A 151 9.00 -4.41 -3.64
C LEU A 151 8.13 -5.57 -3.10
N ALA A 152 8.08 -5.75 -1.79
CA ALA A 152 7.23 -6.76 -1.18
C ALA A 152 5.74 -6.54 -1.49
N ASN A 153 5.27 -5.30 -1.45
CA ASN A 153 3.89 -4.95 -1.82
C ASN A 153 3.64 -5.13 -3.33
N HIS A 154 4.66 -4.92 -4.17
CA HIS A 154 4.58 -5.21 -5.60
C HIS A 154 4.35 -6.72 -5.83
N TYR A 155 5.16 -7.59 -5.21
CA TYR A 155 4.96 -9.03 -5.26
C TYR A 155 3.58 -9.45 -4.72
N PHE A 156 3.16 -8.87 -3.57
CA PHE A 156 1.85 -9.16 -2.99
C PHE A 156 0.71 -8.83 -3.95
N LYS A 157 0.75 -7.66 -4.57
CA LYS A 157 -0.25 -7.21 -5.54
C LYS A 157 -0.39 -8.16 -6.74
N HIS A 158 0.71 -8.81 -7.13
CA HIS A 158 0.75 -9.76 -8.25
C HIS A 158 0.58 -11.22 -7.82
N ASN A 159 0.07 -11.47 -6.60
CA ASN A 159 -0.16 -12.80 -6.02
C ASN A 159 1.12 -13.65 -5.83
N GLU A 160 2.28 -13.01 -5.87
CA GLU A 160 3.58 -13.63 -5.62
C GLU A 160 3.89 -13.63 -4.12
N TYR A 161 3.02 -14.27 -3.34
CA TYR A 161 3.02 -14.18 -1.87
C TYR A 161 4.30 -14.70 -1.22
N ILE A 162 4.96 -15.71 -1.81
CA ILE A 162 6.22 -16.25 -1.31
C ILE A 162 7.34 -15.22 -1.48
N ASN A 163 7.44 -14.58 -2.65
CA ASN A 163 8.44 -13.54 -2.91
C ASN A 163 8.18 -12.32 -2.01
N SER A 164 6.91 -11.96 -1.84
CA SER A 164 6.49 -10.90 -0.92
C SER A 164 6.93 -11.18 0.52
N TYR A 165 6.67 -12.38 1.03
CA TYR A 165 7.03 -12.80 2.38
C TYR A 165 8.54 -12.77 2.60
N ASN A 166 9.31 -13.38 1.70
CA ASN A 166 10.77 -13.41 1.78
C ASN A 166 11.36 -11.99 1.79
N THR A 167 10.81 -11.09 0.96
CA THR A 167 11.25 -9.68 0.92
C THR A 167 10.93 -8.93 2.22
N TYR A 168 9.77 -9.18 2.82
CA TYR A 168 9.44 -8.62 4.13
C TYR A 168 10.31 -9.17 5.24
N VAL A 169 10.66 -10.47 5.22
CA VAL A 169 11.60 -11.09 6.16
C VAL A 169 12.98 -10.47 6.00
N GLU A 170 13.46 -10.28 4.77
CA GLU A 170 14.73 -9.59 4.51
C GLU A 170 14.74 -8.17 5.10
N TRP A 171 13.65 -7.41 4.88
CA TRP A 171 13.50 -6.07 5.43
C TRP A 171 13.57 -6.05 6.97
N ALA A 172 12.90 -6.99 7.62
CA ALA A 172 12.91 -7.12 9.07
C ALA A 172 14.32 -7.50 9.60
N ASN A 173 14.98 -8.46 8.94
CA ASN A 173 16.32 -8.93 9.31
C ASN A 173 17.41 -7.88 9.14
N LYS A 174 17.19 -6.89 8.26
CA LYS A 174 18.05 -5.70 8.15
C LYS A 174 17.81 -4.66 9.28
N GLY A 175 17.01 -4.98 10.30
CA GLY A 175 16.75 -4.14 11.45
C GLY A 175 15.63 -3.11 11.24
N PHE A 176 14.81 -3.26 10.21
CA PHE A 176 13.71 -2.33 9.91
C PHE A 176 12.34 -2.88 10.32
N PHE A 177 12.29 -3.93 11.15
CA PHE A 177 11.04 -4.51 11.63
C PHE A 177 10.10 -3.44 12.20
N ASN A 178 8.84 -3.49 11.78
CA ASN A 178 7.78 -2.65 12.32
C ASN A 178 6.56 -3.51 12.58
N ALA A 179 6.21 -3.68 13.85
CA ALA A 179 5.15 -4.58 14.29
C ALA A 179 3.81 -4.31 13.58
N GLN A 180 3.35 -3.06 13.55
CA GLN A 180 2.06 -2.72 12.95
C GLN A 180 2.00 -3.06 11.45
N LYS A 181 3.06 -2.73 10.69
CA LYS A 181 3.14 -3.09 9.27
C LYS A 181 3.14 -4.59 9.07
N TRP A 182 3.89 -5.30 9.91
CA TRP A 182 4.00 -6.75 9.84
C TRP A 182 2.69 -7.46 10.16
N LEU A 183 2.01 -7.07 11.24
CA LEU A 183 0.71 -7.63 11.61
C LEU A 183 -0.37 -7.36 10.56
N ASN A 184 -0.37 -6.16 9.96
CA ASN A 184 -1.24 -5.84 8.83
C ASN A 184 -0.92 -6.72 7.61
N TYR A 185 0.35 -6.98 7.34
CA TYR A 185 0.77 -7.86 6.26
C TYR A 185 0.30 -9.32 6.48
N ALA A 186 0.52 -9.87 7.69
CA ALA A 186 0.03 -11.19 8.06
C ALA A 186 -1.50 -11.31 7.93
N LYS A 187 -2.24 -10.28 8.36
CA LYS A 187 -3.70 -10.18 8.20
C LYS A 187 -4.11 -10.17 6.71
N ASN A 188 -3.35 -9.49 5.86
CA ASN A 188 -3.65 -9.46 4.43
C ASN A 188 -3.39 -10.83 3.79
N LEU A 189 -2.31 -11.53 4.14
CA LEU A 189 -2.07 -12.92 3.70
C LEU A 189 -3.22 -13.85 4.07
N ARG A 190 -3.79 -13.71 5.29
CA ARG A 190 -4.96 -14.46 5.70
C ARG A 190 -6.17 -14.16 4.82
N LYS A 191 -6.45 -12.89 4.55
CA LYS A 191 -7.56 -12.47 3.68
C LYS A 191 -7.44 -13.03 2.26
N GLU A 192 -6.23 -13.14 1.74
CA GLU A 192 -5.94 -13.76 0.45
C GLU A 192 -5.87 -15.31 0.54
N LYS A 193 -6.31 -15.89 1.66
CA LYS A 193 -6.31 -17.34 1.92
C LYS A 193 -4.92 -17.99 1.81
N SER A 194 -3.86 -17.20 1.88
CA SER A 194 -2.48 -17.68 1.94
C SER A 194 -2.12 -18.07 3.38
N PHE A 195 -2.87 -19.03 3.92
CA PHE A 195 -2.89 -19.36 5.35
C PHE A 195 -1.53 -19.76 5.91
N LYS A 196 -0.79 -20.60 5.18
CA LYS A 196 0.56 -21.02 5.60
C LYS A 196 1.48 -19.83 5.82
N LEU A 197 1.56 -18.91 4.85
CA LEU A 197 2.39 -17.73 4.96
C LEU A 197 1.86 -16.75 6.02
N SER A 198 0.56 -16.69 6.23
CA SER A 198 -0.04 -15.91 7.31
C SER A 198 0.39 -16.42 8.69
N ILE A 199 0.34 -17.75 8.89
CA ILE A 199 0.81 -18.41 10.11
C ILE A 199 2.30 -18.11 10.32
N ASP A 200 3.13 -18.32 9.30
CA ASP A 200 4.57 -18.03 9.35
C ASP A 200 4.84 -16.56 9.71
N ALA A 201 4.04 -15.64 9.15
CA ALA A 201 4.18 -14.21 9.42
C ALA A 201 3.81 -13.84 10.87
N TYR A 202 2.70 -14.37 11.41
CA TYR A 202 2.36 -14.15 12.82
C TYR A 202 3.39 -14.77 13.77
N GLN A 203 3.85 -16.00 13.48
CA GLN A 203 4.88 -16.67 14.27
C GLN A 203 6.23 -15.92 14.22
N PHE A 204 6.57 -15.37 13.05
CA PHE A 204 7.76 -14.52 12.93
C PHE A 204 7.62 -13.25 13.79
N ALA A 205 6.46 -12.61 13.76
CA ALA A 205 6.19 -11.42 14.58
C ALA A 205 6.32 -11.73 16.09
N LEU A 206 5.74 -12.85 16.54
CA LEU A 206 5.79 -13.27 17.95
C LEU A 206 7.23 -13.55 18.47
N LYS A 207 8.18 -13.84 17.56
CA LYS A 207 9.61 -13.97 17.90
C LYS A 207 10.33 -12.64 18.01
N GLN A 208 9.68 -11.53 17.65
CA GLN A 208 10.25 -10.19 17.77
C GLN A 208 9.89 -9.57 19.13
N ASN A 209 10.56 -8.47 19.46
CA ASN A 209 10.26 -7.72 20.69
C ASN A 209 8.97 -6.89 20.50
N LEU A 210 7.82 -7.49 20.77
CA LEU A 210 6.51 -6.88 20.66
C LEU A 210 6.04 -6.32 22.01
N GLN A 211 5.22 -5.28 21.98
CA GLN A 211 4.46 -4.80 23.13
C GLN A 211 3.30 -5.76 23.44
N SER A 212 2.81 -5.79 24.68
CA SER A 212 1.73 -6.71 25.11
C SER A 212 0.49 -6.67 24.20
N ASN A 213 0.04 -5.48 23.79
CA ASN A 213 -1.09 -5.34 22.88
C ASN A 213 -0.80 -5.95 21.49
N GLN A 214 0.43 -5.78 20.99
CA GLN A 214 0.84 -6.34 19.70
C GLN A 214 0.98 -7.86 19.75
N ILE A 215 1.38 -8.41 20.89
CA ILE A 215 1.38 -9.86 21.12
C ILE A 215 -0.04 -10.39 21.04
N GLY A 216 -0.99 -9.73 21.71
CA GLY A 216 -2.40 -10.10 21.64
C GLY A 216 -3.00 -10.01 20.25
N GLU A 217 -2.69 -8.95 19.49
CA GLU A 217 -3.11 -8.81 18.09
C GLU A 217 -2.53 -9.93 17.20
N ALA A 218 -1.25 -10.31 17.43
CA ALA A 218 -0.59 -11.39 16.72
C ALA A 218 -1.24 -12.74 17.02
N LEU A 219 -1.49 -13.03 18.31
CA LEU A 219 -2.17 -14.26 18.75
C LEU A 219 -3.60 -14.34 18.22
N LEU A 220 -4.36 -13.25 18.30
CA LEU A 220 -5.72 -13.18 17.76
C LEU A 220 -5.74 -13.42 16.24
N GLY A 221 -4.81 -12.81 15.52
CA GLY A 221 -4.67 -13.02 14.08
C GLY A 221 -4.27 -14.46 13.72
N LEU A 222 -3.38 -15.06 14.50
CA LEU A 222 -2.96 -16.45 14.35
C LEU A 222 -4.11 -17.42 14.63
N ALA A 223 -4.86 -17.21 15.72
CA ALA A 223 -6.02 -18.02 16.07
C ALA A 223 -7.09 -17.98 14.97
N LYS A 224 -7.42 -16.78 14.47
CA LYS A 224 -8.34 -16.60 13.33
C LYS A 224 -7.84 -17.29 12.06
N THR A 225 -6.52 -17.37 11.84
CA THR A 225 -5.96 -18.06 10.68
C THR A 225 -6.16 -19.57 10.77
N PHE A 226 -6.05 -20.17 11.96
CA PHE A 226 -6.37 -21.58 12.16
C PHE A 226 -7.88 -21.82 12.11
N GLU A 227 -8.68 -20.94 12.71
CA GLU A 227 -10.14 -21.04 12.69
C GLU A 227 -10.72 -21.08 11.28
N GLU A 228 -10.24 -20.22 10.38
CA GLU A 228 -10.68 -20.18 8.97
C GLU A 228 -10.28 -21.44 8.17
N GLN A 229 -9.42 -22.30 8.73
CA GLN A 229 -9.03 -23.58 8.14
C GLN A 229 -9.68 -24.80 8.82
N ILE A 230 -10.56 -24.59 9.79
CA ILE A 230 -11.29 -25.69 10.42
C ILE A 230 -12.16 -26.42 9.40
N HIS A 231 -12.85 -25.65 8.57
CA HIS A 231 -13.55 -26.13 7.39
C HIS A 231 -12.86 -25.55 6.16
N PRO A 232 -11.98 -26.29 5.48
CA PRO A 232 -11.45 -25.84 4.21
C PRO A 232 -12.63 -25.62 3.26
N ILE A 233 -12.86 -24.36 2.89
CA ILE A 233 -13.88 -23.99 1.90
C ILE A 233 -13.33 -24.53 0.58
N GLU A 234 -13.92 -25.63 0.07
CA GLU A 234 -13.83 -25.92 -1.35
C GLU A 234 -14.47 -24.73 -2.08
N ASP A 235 -13.78 -24.18 -3.08
CA ASP A 235 -14.25 -23.05 -3.89
C ASP A 235 -15.47 -23.45 -4.75
N ASN A 236 -16.50 -23.94 -4.11
CA ASN A 236 -17.74 -24.27 -4.77
C ASN A 236 -18.70 -23.10 -4.61
N ASN A 237 -18.53 -22.09 -5.48
CA ASN A 237 -19.34 -20.87 -5.50
C ASN A 237 -20.85 -21.13 -5.65
N LEU A 238 -21.26 -22.36 -5.91
CA LEU A 238 -22.66 -22.76 -6.04
C LEU A 238 -23.29 -23.20 -4.70
N ILE A 239 -22.49 -23.56 -3.70
CA ILE A 239 -22.99 -24.03 -2.40
C ILE A 239 -23.91 -23.00 -1.73
N PRO A 240 -23.59 -21.70 -1.62
CA PRO A 240 -24.47 -20.70 -1.00
C PRO A 240 -25.83 -20.60 -1.67
N TYR A 241 -25.89 -20.76 -3.00
CA TYR A 241 -27.13 -20.63 -3.77
C TYR A 241 -28.04 -21.87 -3.63
N PHE A 242 -27.45 -23.04 -3.42
CA PHE A 242 -28.22 -24.30 -3.34
C PHE A 242 -28.63 -24.68 -1.92
N TYR A 243 -27.92 -24.22 -0.89
CA TYR A 243 -28.12 -24.71 0.48
C TYR A 243 -28.84 -23.73 1.42
N ASN A 244 -28.71 -22.40 1.23
CA ASN A 244 -29.31 -21.46 2.18
C ASN A 244 -30.84 -21.35 2.10
N ASP A 245 -31.45 -21.63 0.93
CA ASP A 245 -32.88 -21.41 0.71
C ASP A 245 -33.63 -22.64 0.19
N ASN A 246 -33.00 -23.80 0.07
CA ASN A 246 -33.61 -24.97 -0.52
C ASN A 246 -33.98 -26.00 0.54
N ILE A 247 -35.29 -26.02 0.92
CA ILE A 247 -35.89 -26.95 1.88
C ILE A 247 -35.77 -28.42 1.50
N PHE A 248 -35.38 -28.77 0.27
CA PHE A 248 -35.20 -30.12 -0.21
C PHE A 248 -33.84 -30.73 0.12
N PHE A 249 -32.86 -29.93 0.53
CA PHE A 249 -31.57 -30.44 0.95
C PHE A 249 -31.53 -30.55 2.48
N SER A 250 -31.72 -31.78 2.98
CA SER A 250 -31.48 -32.07 4.39
C SER A 250 -29.99 -31.92 4.75
N ASP A 251 -29.71 -31.78 6.05
CA ASP A 251 -28.33 -31.67 6.56
C ASP A 251 -27.42 -32.86 6.17
N SER A 252 -28.03 -34.03 5.80
CA SER A 252 -27.30 -35.18 5.29
C SER A 252 -26.63 -34.99 3.92
N PHE A 253 -26.95 -33.93 3.17
CA PHE A 253 -26.33 -33.59 1.90
C PHE A 253 -25.32 -32.42 1.99
N LYS A 254 -25.09 -31.92 3.19
CA LYS A 254 -24.00 -30.95 3.39
C LYS A 254 -22.67 -31.66 3.16
N LEU A 255 -22.07 -31.43 2.00
CA LEU A 255 -20.69 -31.80 1.71
C LEU A 255 -19.78 -30.90 2.57
N TYR A 256 -19.68 -31.22 3.86
CA TYR A 256 -18.62 -30.64 4.67
C TYR A 256 -17.32 -31.35 4.29
N SER A 257 -16.34 -30.60 3.87
CA SER A 257 -14.96 -31.05 3.95
C SER A 257 -14.69 -31.54 5.38
N GLU A 258 -13.90 -32.59 5.54
CA GLU A 258 -13.58 -33.12 6.86
C GLU A 258 -13.11 -32.00 7.79
N LEU A 259 -13.72 -31.98 8.99
CA LEU A 259 -13.35 -31.02 10.03
C LEU A 259 -11.89 -31.22 10.43
N SER A 260 -11.05 -30.20 10.25
CA SER A 260 -9.69 -30.24 10.75
C SER A 260 -9.64 -30.13 12.28
N THR A 261 -9.61 -31.29 12.95
CA THR A 261 -9.53 -31.35 14.41
C THR A 261 -8.24 -30.73 14.96
N GLU A 262 -7.16 -30.71 14.20
CA GLU A 262 -5.89 -30.07 14.56
C GLU A 262 -6.04 -28.54 14.57
N ASN A 263 -6.59 -27.96 13.50
CA ASN A 263 -6.83 -26.53 13.42
C ASN A 263 -7.85 -26.07 14.48
N LEU A 264 -8.89 -26.86 14.74
CA LEU A 264 -9.85 -26.60 15.80
C LEU A 264 -9.16 -26.54 17.17
N LYS A 265 -8.40 -27.56 17.55
CA LYS A 265 -7.68 -27.59 18.83
C LYS A 265 -6.69 -26.44 18.95
N THR A 266 -5.97 -26.14 17.88
CA THR A 266 -4.97 -25.07 17.89
C THR A 266 -5.62 -23.69 18.06
N SER A 267 -6.70 -23.43 17.33
CA SER A 267 -7.42 -22.14 17.43
C SER A 267 -8.01 -21.95 18.83
N LEU A 268 -8.66 -22.97 19.41
CA LEU A 268 -9.19 -22.93 20.78
C LEU A 268 -8.07 -22.63 21.79
N ALA A 269 -6.96 -23.35 21.74
CA ALA A 269 -5.85 -23.17 22.66
C ALA A 269 -5.25 -21.74 22.60
N ILE A 270 -5.16 -21.15 21.40
CA ILE A 270 -4.65 -19.79 21.26
C ILE A 270 -5.66 -18.78 21.79
N TYR A 271 -6.96 -18.93 21.52
CA TYR A 271 -7.99 -18.04 22.08
C TYR A 271 -8.02 -18.12 23.61
N ASP A 272 -7.99 -19.33 24.19
CA ASP A 272 -7.91 -19.52 25.65
C ASP A 272 -6.67 -18.82 26.23
N SER A 273 -5.53 -18.90 25.54
CA SER A 273 -4.30 -18.20 25.98
C SER A 273 -4.46 -16.67 26.00
N ILE A 274 -5.21 -16.10 25.06
CA ILE A 274 -5.48 -14.64 25.04
C ILE A 274 -6.37 -14.27 26.24
N VAL A 275 -7.41 -15.04 26.51
CA VAL A 275 -8.34 -14.80 27.64
C VAL A 275 -7.60 -14.79 28.96
N VAL A 276 -6.63 -15.69 29.13
CA VAL A 276 -5.84 -15.79 30.37
C VAL A 276 -4.74 -14.72 30.47
N SER A 277 -4.07 -14.41 29.33
CA SER A 277 -2.85 -13.59 29.34
C SER A 277 -3.11 -12.10 29.22
N ILE A 278 -4.26 -11.69 28.70
CA ILE A 278 -4.58 -10.28 28.41
C ILE A 278 -5.98 -9.93 28.95
N PRO A 279 -6.18 -10.01 30.26
CA PRO A 279 -7.48 -9.77 30.87
C PRO A 279 -7.91 -8.30 30.67
N ASP A 280 -9.21 -8.05 30.79
CA ASP A 280 -9.86 -6.73 30.74
C ASP A 280 -9.53 -5.91 29.47
N SER A 281 -9.39 -6.61 28.34
CA SER A 281 -9.06 -5.99 27.06
C SER A 281 -10.10 -6.33 25.97
N TYR A 282 -10.18 -5.49 24.96
CA TYR A 282 -11.00 -5.80 23.78
C TYR A 282 -10.53 -7.08 23.06
N LEU A 283 -9.25 -7.45 23.19
CA LEU A 283 -8.70 -8.69 22.62
C LEU A 283 -9.25 -9.92 23.35
N MET A 284 -9.40 -9.83 24.67
CA MET A 284 -10.04 -10.88 25.48
C MET A 284 -11.51 -11.03 25.08
N ALA A 285 -12.25 -9.93 25.02
CA ALA A 285 -13.64 -9.94 24.59
C ALA A 285 -13.83 -10.55 23.19
N GLU A 286 -13.01 -10.15 22.23
CA GLU A 286 -13.02 -10.73 20.88
C GLU A 286 -12.67 -12.22 20.91
N ALA A 287 -11.70 -12.65 21.71
CA ALA A 287 -11.34 -14.06 21.83
C ALA A 287 -12.47 -14.89 22.45
N GLN A 288 -13.13 -14.38 23.50
CA GLN A 288 -14.31 -15.03 24.11
C GLN A 288 -15.48 -15.13 23.14
N PHE A 289 -15.76 -14.07 22.39
CA PHE A 289 -16.76 -14.08 21.33
C PHE A 289 -16.46 -15.17 20.28
N ARG A 290 -15.20 -15.26 19.80
CA ARG A 290 -14.79 -16.27 18.82
C ARG A 290 -14.86 -17.69 19.39
N LEU A 291 -14.50 -17.90 20.65
CA LEU A 291 -14.69 -19.17 21.34
C LEU A 291 -16.18 -19.55 21.40
N GLY A 292 -17.07 -18.59 21.72
CA GLY A 292 -18.52 -18.78 21.71
C GLY A 292 -19.03 -19.19 20.31
N GLU A 293 -18.56 -18.54 19.25
CA GLU A 293 -18.89 -18.90 17.87
C GLU A 293 -18.48 -20.34 17.51
N ILE A 294 -17.29 -20.77 17.94
CA ILE A 294 -16.80 -22.15 17.71
C ILE A 294 -17.62 -23.16 18.52
N GLN A 295 -17.93 -22.86 19.79
CA GLN A 295 -18.78 -23.73 20.60
C GLN A 295 -20.18 -23.86 20.01
N PHE A 296 -20.77 -22.75 19.55
CA PHE A 296 -22.11 -22.73 18.98
C PHE A 296 -22.20 -23.44 17.62
N LYS A 297 -21.25 -23.12 16.67
CA LYS A 297 -21.39 -23.54 15.27
C LYS A 297 -20.71 -24.85 14.93
N ILE A 298 -19.70 -25.26 15.71
CA ILE A 298 -18.81 -26.37 15.36
C ILE A 298 -18.92 -27.50 16.38
N ILE A 299 -18.90 -27.18 17.68
CA ILE A 299 -18.91 -28.16 18.77
C ILE A 299 -20.33 -28.47 19.20
N GLU A 300 -21.27 -27.52 18.97
CA GLU A 300 -22.68 -27.59 19.35
C GLU A 300 -22.90 -27.63 20.87
N ASP A 301 -21.95 -27.08 21.66
CA ASP A 301 -22.09 -26.86 23.11
C ASP A 301 -22.72 -25.48 23.36
N TYR A 302 -24.07 -25.46 23.36
CA TYR A 302 -24.84 -24.21 23.44
C TYR A 302 -24.75 -23.55 24.80
N ASP A 303 -24.64 -24.30 25.89
CA ASP A 303 -24.54 -23.76 27.23
C ASP A 303 -23.21 -23.01 27.40
N LYS A 304 -22.13 -23.61 26.97
CA LYS A 304 -20.82 -22.97 26.99
C LYS A 304 -20.73 -21.79 26.06
N ALA A 305 -21.37 -21.83 24.89
CA ALA A 305 -21.47 -20.72 23.96
C ALA A 305 -22.14 -19.50 24.61
N ILE A 306 -23.24 -19.70 25.33
CA ILE A 306 -23.99 -18.65 26.05
C ILE A 306 -23.10 -18.02 27.14
N GLU A 307 -22.39 -18.83 27.95
CA GLU A 307 -21.47 -18.33 28.96
C GLU A 307 -20.38 -17.44 28.34
N LEU A 308 -19.80 -17.86 27.23
CA LEU A 308 -18.74 -17.12 26.54
C LEU A 308 -19.23 -15.81 25.91
N TYR A 309 -20.46 -15.80 25.35
CA TYR A 309 -21.07 -14.58 24.83
C TYR A 309 -21.40 -13.57 25.93
N HIS A 310 -21.78 -14.03 27.13
CA HIS A 310 -22.00 -13.13 28.27
C HIS A 310 -20.69 -12.55 28.84
N ALA A 311 -19.59 -13.25 28.65
CA ALA A 311 -18.28 -12.83 29.14
C ALA A 311 -17.50 -11.94 28.13
N SER A 312 -17.98 -11.85 26.86
CA SER A 312 -17.31 -11.13 25.76
C SER A 312 -17.55 -9.62 25.70
#